data_d3f46ba617ac1c10550fc2208437ad26
#
_entry.id   d3f46ba617ac1c10550fc2208437ad26
#
_cell.length_a   1.000
_cell.length_b   1.000
_cell.length_c   1.000
_cell.angle_alpha   90.00
_cell.angle_beta   90.00
_cell.angle_gamma   90.00
#
_symmetry.space_group_name_H-M   'P 1'
#
loop_
_entity.id
_entity.type
_entity.pdbx_description
1 polymer ?
#
loop_
_entity_poly.entity_id
_entity_poly.type
_entity_poly.pdbx_seq_one_letter_code
_entity_poly.pdbx_strand_id
1 'polypeptide(L)'
;MRFALYAFKQWLFLLLAGFVLLQLFFIGRVGFMAVVDPSSTAFERSQAWQIVSSQGRLLWRQTWMPSEQIAKPLKRAVLASEDSAFTSHNGVWWDAVEKAWSKNAKAQAKLEAQAAQKKNGKVVAPKIVGGSTITQQLAKNLLLSGERTLIRKGQEWVITVALESFLSKKKILTLYLNHVEWGTGVFGAEAAARHYFQKSASQLTEWEAARLAVMLPRPRYFEKLPQSAYLSDRAQTIMARMNDVAVP
;
A
#
# COMPACT_ATOMS: atom_id res chain seq x y z
N MET A 1 14.66 26.44 40.61
CA MET A 1 15.28 26.22 39.27
C MET A 1 15.88 24.82 39.13
N ARG A 2 16.69 24.30 40.07
CA ARG A 2 17.28 22.94 39.99
C ARG A 2 16.24 21.79 39.93
N PHE A 3 15.16 21.86 40.74
CA PHE A 3 14.09 20.88 40.78
C PHE A 3 13.33 20.79 39.43
N ALA A 4 12.98 21.93 38.83
CA ALA A 4 12.32 21.99 37.54
C ALA A 4 13.18 21.40 36.42
N LEU A 5 14.48 21.64 36.42
CA LEU A 5 15.43 21.06 35.47
C LEU A 5 15.57 19.56 35.66
N TYR A 6 15.55 19.05 36.88
CA TYR A 6 15.59 17.61 37.18
C TYR A 6 14.30 16.91 36.68
N ALA A 7 13.15 17.46 37.02
CA ALA A 7 11.86 16.95 36.52
C ALA A 7 11.79 16.97 34.99
N PHE A 8 12.26 18.02 34.33
CA PHE A 8 12.32 18.10 32.88
C PHE A 8 13.21 17.00 32.28
N LYS A 9 14.39 16.73 32.86
CA LYS A 9 15.26 15.63 32.39
C LYS A 9 14.60 14.26 32.54
N GLN A 10 13.89 14.03 33.64
CA GLN A 10 13.15 12.78 33.85
C GLN A 10 12.03 12.61 32.80
N TRP A 11 11.26 13.66 32.55
CA TRP A 11 10.23 13.63 31.50
C TRP A 11 10.82 13.35 30.11
N LEU A 12 11.91 14.01 29.77
CA LEU A 12 12.59 13.77 28.50
C LEU A 12 13.11 12.32 28.38
N PHE A 13 13.68 11.77 29.45
CA PHE A 13 14.11 10.37 29.50
C PHE A 13 12.94 9.41 29.32
N LEU A 14 11.80 9.64 30.00
CA LEU A 14 10.61 8.78 29.87
C LEU A 14 10.02 8.85 28.45
N LEU A 15 9.99 10.02 27.84
CA LEU A 15 9.54 10.17 26.43
C LEU A 15 10.46 9.42 25.47
N LEU A 16 11.78 9.54 25.65
CA LEU A 16 12.74 8.83 24.82
C LEU A 16 12.66 7.31 25.04
N ALA A 17 12.56 6.86 26.28
CA ALA A 17 12.40 5.45 26.61
C ALA A 17 11.11 4.88 26.01
N GLY A 18 9.98 5.61 26.12
CA GLY A 18 8.71 5.23 25.52
C GLY A 18 8.79 5.15 23.99
N PHE A 19 9.46 6.11 23.36
CA PHE A 19 9.70 6.08 21.92
C PHE A 19 10.54 4.85 21.52
N VAL A 20 11.62 4.56 22.20
CA VAL A 20 12.47 3.39 21.92
C VAL A 20 11.69 2.09 22.10
N LEU A 21 10.93 1.95 23.18
CA LEU A 21 10.08 0.78 23.43
C LEU A 21 9.03 0.58 22.32
N LEU A 22 8.44 1.68 21.86
CA LEU A 22 7.51 1.64 20.74
C LEU A 22 8.17 1.14 19.45
N GLN A 23 9.40 1.60 19.14
CA GLN A 23 10.13 1.09 17.97
C GLN A 23 10.48 -0.40 18.12
N LEU A 24 10.95 -0.81 19.30
CA LEU A 24 11.22 -2.22 19.58
C LEU A 24 9.97 -3.10 19.43
N PHE A 25 8.82 -2.61 19.86
CA PHE A 25 7.53 -3.29 19.66
C PHE A 25 7.23 -3.48 18.17
N PHE A 26 7.34 -2.43 17.35
CA PHE A 26 7.09 -2.56 15.91
C PHE A 26 8.09 -3.49 15.22
N ILE A 27 9.38 -3.35 15.55
CA ILE A 27 10.44 -4.20 15.00
C ILE A 27 10.21 -5.66 15.39
N GLY A 28 9.92 -5.93 16.66
CA GLY A 28 9.60 -7.27 17.16
C GLY A 28 8.36 -7.88 16.49
N ARG A 29 7.31 -7.07 16.28
CA ARG A 29 6.11 -7.49 15.53
C ARG A 29 6.45 -7.88 14.09
N VAL A 30 7.28 -7.11 13.40
CA VAL A 30 7.74 -7.44 12.05
C VAL A 30 8.61 -8.69 12.04
N GLY A 31 9.56 -8.79 12.97
CA GLY A 31 10.40 -10.00 13.10
C GLY A 31 9.57 -11.27 13.33
N PHE A 32 8.52 -11.18 14.15
CA PHE A 32 7.60 -12.30 14.38
C PHE A 32 6.85 -12.75 13.11
N MET A 33 6.61 -11.84 12.16
CA MET A 33 5.97 -12.17 10.87
C MET A 33 6.87 -13.03 9.95
N ALA A 34 8.15 -13.20 10.27
CA ALA A 34 8.99 -14.15 9.57
C ALA A 34 8.53 -15.61 9.80
N VAL A 35 7.94 -15.89 10.96
CA VAL A 35 7.51 -17.22 11.39
C VAL A 35 6.00 -17.38 11.36
N VAL A 36 5.24 -16.35 11.76
CA VAL A 36 3.78 -16.38 11.89
C VAL A 36 3.16 -15.29 11.03
N ASP A 37 2.32 -15.69 10.09
CA ASP A 37 1.58 -14.76 9.25
C ASP A 37 0.51 -14.02 10.06
N PRO A 38 0.38 -12.68 9.89
CA PRO A 38 -0.67 -11.93 10.54
C PRO A 38 -2.05 -12.35 9.99
N SER A 39 -2.99 -12.60 10.87
CA SER A 39 -4.38 -12.92 10.49
C SER A 39 -5.16 -11.69 9.99
N SER A 40 -4.73 -10.49 10.36
CA SER A 40 -5.31 -9.22 9.92
C SER A 40 -4.33 -8.06 10.12
N THR A 41 -4.51 -6.99 9.36
CA THR A 41 -3.73 -5.76 9.45
C THR A 41 -4.48 -4.67 10.22
N ALA A 42 -3.75 -3.62 10.65
CA ALA A 42 -4.37 -2.45 11.28
C ALA A 42 -5.35 -1.75 10.32
N PHE A 43 -4.98 -1.68 9.04
CA PHE A 43 -5.83 -1.11 7.99
C PHE A 43 -7.15 -1.90 7.85
N GLU A 44 -7.08 -3.21 7.70
CA GLU A 44 -8.26 -4.08 7.55
C GLU A 44 -9.22 -3.92 8.74
N ARG A 45 -8.70 -3.96 9.98
CA ARG A 45 -9.53 -3.75 11.18
C ARG A 45 -10.18 -2.37 11.22
N SER A 46 -9.44 -1.33 10.83
CA SER A 46 -9.98 0.03 10.72
C SER A 46 -11.10 0.11 9.68
N GLN A 47 -10.92 -0.55 8.54
CA GLN A 47 -11.94 -0.60 7.49
C GLN A 47 -13.18 -1.39 7.91
N ALA A 48 -12.99 -2.53 8.57
CA ALA A 48 -14.09 -3.31 9.14
C ALA A 48 -14.94 -2.47 10.10
N TRP A 49 -14.27 -1.73 11.00
CA TRP A 49 -14.95 -0.81 11.92
C TRP A 49 -15.73 0.30 11.19
N GLN A 50 -15.13 0.92 10.18
CA GLN A 50 -15.81 1.95 9.38
C GLN A 50 -17.04 1.39 8.65
N ILE A 51 -16.95 0.18 8.09
CA ILE A 51 -18.06 -0.48 7.41
C ILE A 51 -19.19 -0.79 8.40
N VAL A 52 -18.87 -1.38 9.55
CA VAL A 52 -19.86 -1.67 10.59
C VAL A 52 -20.53 -0.39 11.08
N SER A 53 -19.76 0.67 11.37
CA SER A 53 -20.28 1.94 11.86
C SER A 53 -21.17 2.66 10.85
N SER A 54 -20.90 2.51 9.55
CA SER A 54 -21.66 3.21 8.48
C SER A 54 -22.83 2.40 7.92
N GLN A 55 -22.73 1.06 7.92
CA GLN A 55 -23.70 0.17 7.26
C GLN A 55 -24.41 -0.79 8.21
N GLY A 56 -24.06 -0.80 9.50
CA GLY A 56 -24.64 -1.70 10.53
C GLY A 56 -24.33 -3.18 10.33
N ARG A 57 -23.44 -3.54 9.41
CA ARG A 57 -23.09 -4.93 9.11
C ARG A 57 -21.60 -5.07 8.80
N LEU A 58 -21.02 -6.21 9.20
CA LEU A 58 -19.63 -6.55 8.86
C LEU A 58 -19.55 -7.09 7.43
N LEU A 59 -18.78 -6.40 6.58
CA LEU A 59 -18.36 -6.93 5.28
C LEU A 59 -16.87 -7.24 5.39
N TRP A 60 -16.54 -8.53 5.42
CA TRP A 60 -15.17 -9.00 5.50
C TRP A 60 -15.03 -10.27 4.68
N ARG A 61 -14.23 -10.21 3.63
CA ARG A 61 -13.86 -11.34 2.79
C ARG A 61 -12.35 -11.37 2.69
N GLN A 62 -11.76 -12.37 3.28
CA GLN A 62 -10.33 -12.63 3.23
C GLN A 62 -10.11 -14.14 3.32
N THR A 63 -9.27 -14.66 2.47
CA THR A 63 -8.80 -16.04 2.51
C THR A 63 -7.32 -16.02 2.23
N TRP A 64 -6.54 -16.53 3.17
CA TRP A 64 -5.10 -16.62 3.01
C TRP A 64 -4.73 -17.62 1.93
N MET A 65 -3.77 -17.25 1.10
CA MET A 65 -3.25 -18.09 0.03
C MET A 65 -1.72 -18.12 0.05
N PRO A 66 -1.10 -19.30 0.11
CA PRO A 66 0.36 -19.42 0.00
C PRO A 66 0.87 -18.85 -1.32
N SER A 67 2.10 -18.33 -1.33
CA SER A 67 2.69 -17.71 -2.52
C SER A 67 2.62 -18.62 -3.74
N GLU A 68 2.88 -19.90 -3.57
CA GLU A 68 2.93 -20.90 -4.65
C GLU A 68 1.57 -21.08 -5.34
N GLN A 69 0.50 -20.84 -4.62
CA GLN A 69 -0.88 -20.98 -5.11
C GLN A 69 -1.42 -19.69 -5.75
N ILE A 70 -0.78 -18.54 -5.54
CA ILE A 70 -1.16 -17.29 -6.23
C ILE A 70 -0.61 -17.34 -7.66
N ALA A 71 -1.47 -17.16 -8.65
CA ALA A 71 -1.10 -17.19 -10.06
C ALA A 71 0.07 -16.23 -10.35
N LYS A 72 1.07 -16.73 -11.09
CA LYS A 72 2.23 -15.92 -11.52
C LYS A 72 1.84 -14.64 -12.27
N PRO A 73 0.82 -14.66 -13.16
CA PRO A 73 0.30 -13.45 -13.79
C PRO A 73 -0.10 -12.37 -12.79
N LEU A 74 -0.76 -12.69 -11.66
CA LEU A 74 -1.17 -11.70 -10.68
C LEU A 74 0.03 -11.05 -10.00
N LYS A 75 1.04 -11.82 -9.61
CA LYS A 75 2.28 -11.30 -9.04
C LYS A 75 2.96 -10.33 -10.01
N ARG A 76 3.12 -10.74 -11.27
CA ARG A 76 3.73 -9.90 -12.31
C ARG A 76 2.93 -8.62 -12.56
N ALA A 77 1.61 -8.71 -12.71
CA ALA A 77 0.76 -7.57 -12.97
C ALA A 77 0.80 -6.54 -11.83
N VAL A 78 0.78 -7.00 -10.58
CA VAL A 78 0.88 -6.13 -9.40
C VAL A 78 2.25 -5.46 -9.33
N LEU A 79 3.33 -6.22 -9.51
CA LEU A 79 4.68 -5.66 -9.56
C LEU A 79 4.83 -4.64 -10.71
N ALA A 80 4.39 -4.96 -11.91
CA ALA A 80 4.46 -4.05 -13.06
C ALA A 80 3.65 -2.76 -12.87
N SER A 81 2.55 -2.83 -12.12
CA SER A 81 1.68 -1.68 -11.84
C SER A 81 2.20 -0.80 -10.70
N GLU A 82 2.63 -1.41 -9.59
CA GLU A 82 2.90 -0.74 -8.33
C GLU A 82 4.40 -0.53 -8.05
N ASP A 83 5.25 -1.49 -8.47
CA ASP A 83 6.65 -1.49 -8.08
C ASP A 83 7.51 -2.37 -9.01
N SER A 84 7.75 -1.90 -10.23
CA SER A 84 8.46 -2.70 -11.25
C SER A 84 9.91 -3.04 -10.91
N ALA A 85 10.52 -2.33 -9.96
CA ALA A 85 11.88 -2.55 -9.47
C ALA A 85 11.91 -3.24 -8.10
N PHE A 86 10.81 -3.89 -7.67
CA PHE A 86 10.64 -4.47 -6.34
C PHE A 86 11.81 -5.35 -5.88
N THR A 87 12.37 -6.15 -6.78
CA THR A 87 13.48 -7.07 -6.47
C THR A 87 14.85 -6.40 -6.42
N SER A 88 14.97 -5.14 -6.87
CA SER A 88 16.24 -4.44 -7.00
C SER A 88 16.47 -3.32 -5.99
N HIS A 89 15.48 -3.03 -5.13
CA HIS A 89 15.63 -2.01 -4.07
C HIS A 89 15.33 -2.58 -2.69
N ASN A 90 15.80 -1.90 -1.63
CA ASN A 90 15.60 -2.28 -0.23
C ASN A 90 14.49 -1.42 0.41
N GLY A 91 13.26 -1.57 -0.07
CA GLY A 91 12.06 -0.94 0.48
C GLY A 91 11.76 0.48 -0.01
N VAL A 92 12.75 1.23 -0.50
CA VAL A 92 12.57 2.56 -1.09
C VAL A 92 13.21 2.60 -2.47
N TRP A 93 12.42 2.96 -3.45
CA TRP A 93 12.93 3.17 -4.81
C TRP A 93 13.15 4.67 -5.04
N TRP A 94 14.36 5.14 -4.78
CA TRP A 94 14.71 6.56 -4.82
C TRP A 94 14.48 7.21 -6.18
N ASP A 95 14.78 6.52 -7.27
CA ASP A 95 14.53 7.03 -8.63
C ASP A 95 13.03 7.27 -8.90
N ALA A 96 12.17 6.41 -8.37
CA ALA A 96 10.72 6.59 -8.48
C ALA A 96 10.25 7.77 -7.62
N VAL A 97 10.82 7.96 -6.44
CA VAL A 97 10.53 9.10 -5.56
C VAL A 97 10.93 10.41 -6.25
N GLU A 98 12.13 10.49 -6.81
CA GLU A 98 12.60 11.67 -7.54
C GLU A 98 11.75 11.98 -8.78
N LYS A 99 11.43 10.95 -9.58
CA LYS A 99 10.54 11.09 -10.74
C LYS A 99 9.14 11.55 -10.34
N ALA A 100 8.59 11.02 -9.25
CA ALA A 100 7.29 11.44 -8.73
C ALA A 100 7.33 12.89 -8.23
N TRP A 101 8.37 13.27 -7.50
CA TRP A 101 8.59 14.64 -7.04
C TRP A 101 8.66 15.64 -8.21
N SER A 102 9.52 15.36 -9.19
CA SER A 102 9.66 16.21 -10.39
C SER A 102 8.35 16.36 -11.17
N LYS A 103 7.59 15.27 -11.36
CA LYS A 103 6.26 15.31 -12.01
C LYS A 103 5.26 16.16 -11.22
N ASN A 104 5.22 16.00 -9.91
CA ASN A 104 4.30 16.72 -9.03
C ASN A 104 4.66 18.21 -9.00
N ALA A 105 5.94 18.57 -8.92
CA ALA A 105 6.41 19.96 -8.98
C ALA A 105 6.03 20.63 -10.32
N LYS A 106 6.25 19.94 -11.45
CA LYS A 106 5.86 20.45 -12.78
C LYS A 106 4.32 20.61 -12.90
N ALA A 107 3.56 19.67 -12.34
CA ALA A 107 2.10 19.75 -12.36
C ALA A 107 1.58 20.90 -11.49
N GLN A 108 2.21 21.16 -10.35
CA GLN A 108 1.89 22.28 -9.47
C GLN A 108 2.21 23.61 -10.13
N ALA A 109 3.39 23.79 -10.72
CA ALA A 109 3.78 24.99 -11.43
C ALA A 109 2.83 25.30 -12.60
N LYS A 110 2.39 24.27 -13.35
CA LYS A 110 1.40 24.42 -14.41
C LYS A 110 0.06 24.90 -13.89
N LEU A 111 -0.37 24.38 -12.75
CA LEU A 111 -1.61 24.78 -12.09
C LEU A 111 -1.56 26.23 -11.64
N GLU A 112 -0.47 26.67 -11.04
CA GLU A 112 -0.24 28.04 -10.60
C GLU A 112 -0.26 29.02 -11.79
N ALA A 113 0.42 28.65 -12.90
CA ALA A 113 0.39 29.44 -14.14
C ALA A 113 -1.04 29.55 -14.73
N GLN A 114 -1.81 28.46 -14.73
CA GLN A 114 -3.21 28.46 -15.18
C GLN A 114 -4.12 29.28 -14.27
N ALA A 115 -3.90 29.22 -12.96
CA ALA A 115 -4.65 29.99 -11.97
C ALA A 115 -4.41 31.50 -12.11
N ALA A 116 -3.16 31.89 -12.41
CA ALA A 116 -2.78 33.28 -12.66
C ALA A 116 -3.44 33.86 -13.94
N GLN A 117 -3.68 33.02 -14.95
CA GLN A 117 -4.29 33.42 -16.22
C GLN A 117 -5.83 33.46 -16.18
N LYS A 118 -6.46 32.66 -15.32
CA LYS A 118 -7.92 32.54 -15.21
C LYS A 118 -8.45 33.25 -13.97
N LYS A 119 -8.94 34.49 -14.13
CA LYS A 119 -9.52 35.30 -13.06
C LYS A 119 -10.77 34.71 -12.35
N ASN A 120 -11.47 33.70 -12.93
CA ASN A 120 -12.73 33.13 -12.37
C ASN A 120 -12.99 31.65 -12.74
N GLY A 121 -11.96 30.83 -13.01
CA GLY A 121 -12.18 29.43 -13.39
C GLY A 121 -11.86 28.45 -12.26
N LYS A 122 -12.70 27.43 -12.03
CA LYS A 122 -12.35 26.28 -11.19
C LYS A 122 -11.10 25.61 -11.77
N VAL A 123 -9.97 25.73 -11.07
CA VAL A 123 -8.74 25.04 -11.42
C VAL A 123 -8.79 23.66 -10.79
N VAL A 124 -8.75 22.60 -11.59
CA VAL A 124 -8.77 21.23 -11.11
C VAL A 124 -7.38 20.88 -10.58
N ALA A 125 -7.28 20.49 -9.31
CA ALA A 125 -6.03 20.09 -8.71
C ALA A 125 -5.39 18.92 -9.50
N PRO A 126 -4.06 18.97 -9.77
CA PRO A 126 -3.41 17.94 -10.53
C PRO A 126 -3.41 16.61 -9.75
N LYS A 127 -3.49 15.51 -10.48
CA LYS A 127 -3.37 14.18 -9.89
C LYS A 127 -1.93 13.98 -9.38
N ILE A 128 -1.78 13.86 -8.07
CA ILE A 128 -0.49 13.56 -7.44
C ILE A 128 -0.05 12.14 -7.83
N VAL A 129 1.15 12.02 -8.35
CA VAL A 129 1.78 10.72 -8.65
C VAL A 129 2.50 10.24 -7.40
N GLY A 130 2.15 9.05 -6.92
CA GLY A 130 2.81 8.41 -5.78
C GLY A 130 4.10 7.70 -6.22
N GLY A 131 5.12 7.74 -5.38
CA GLY A 131 6.36 6.96 -5.53
C GLY A 131 6.55 5.95 -4.42
N SER A 132 5.46 5.45 -3.80
CA SER A 132 5.55 4.47 -2.71
C SER A 132 5.68 3.06 -3.26
N THR A 133 6.63 2.29 -2.72
CA THR A 133 6.87 0.89 -3.04
C THR A 133 5.83 -0.04 -2.40
N ILE A 134 5.78 -1.30 -2.86
CA ILE A 134 4.97 -2.35 -2.24
C ILE A 134 5.30 -2.52 -0.76
N THR A 135 6.59 -2.50 -0.39
CA THR A 135 7.01 -2.62 1.02
C THR A 135 6.50 -1.46 1.87
N GLN A 136 6.54 -0.22 1.36
CA GLN A 136 5.98 0.94 2.06
C GLN A 136 4.45 0.88 2.19
N GLN A 137 3.76 0.42 1.15
CA GLN A 137 2.31 0.21 1.20
C GLN A 137 1.95 -0.87 2.24
N LEU A 138 2.71 -1.98 2.27
CA LEU A 138 2.54 -3.06 3.25
C LEU A 138 2.81 -2.54 4.66
N ALA A 139 3.92 -1.84 4.91
CA ALA A 139 4.27 -1.25 6.20
C ALA A 139 3.12 -0.39 6.77
N LYS A 140 2.58 0.49 5.92
CA LYS A 140 1.42 1.32 6.27
C LYS A 140 0.21 0.47 6.65
N ASN A 141 -0.14 -0.52 5.85
CA ASN A 141 -1.36 -1.31 6.04
C ASN A 141 -1.27 -2.24 7.26
N LEU A 142 -0.09 -2.83 7.52
CA LEU A 142 0.12 -3.78 8.60
C LEU A 142 -0.09 -3.18 9.99
N LEU A 143 0.51 -2.02 10.24
CA LEU A 143 0.71 -1.53 11.61
C LEU A 143 0.29 -0.08 11.85
N LEU A 144 -0.04 0.69 10.80
CA LEU A 144 -0.32 2.13 10.93
C LEU A 144 -1.77 2.47 10.64
N SER A 145 -2.18 3.65 11.11
CA SER A 145 -3.50 4.25 10.82
C SER A 145 -3.54 4.90 9.43
N GLY A 146 -4.76 5.24 8.98
CA GLY A 146 -4.99 5.91 7.70
C GLY A 146 -4.63 7.40 7.65
N GLU A 147 -4.15 8.00 8.74
CA GLU A 147 -3.80 9.41 8.84
C GLU A 147 -2.64 9.82 7.91
N ARG A 148 -2.60 11.10 7.54
CA ARG A 148 -1.58 11.64 6.64
C ARG A 148 -0.72 12.66 7.38
N THR A 149 0.17 12.20 8.28
CA THR A 149 1.10 13.04 9.03
C THR A 149 2.55 12.69 8.68
N LEU A 150 3.46 13.65 8.87
CA LEU A 150 4.90 13.41 8.67
C LEU A 150 5.46 12.39 9.67
N ILE A 151 4.97 12.42 10.92
CA ILE A 151 5.35 11.46 11.96
C ILE A 151 4.99 10.04 11.54
N ARG A 152 3.76 9.84 11.05
CA ARG A 152 3.34 8.54 10.51
C ARG A 152 4.20 8.12 9.31
N LYS A 153 4.60 9.06 8.42
CA LYS A 153 5.48 8.75 7.29
C LYS A 153 6.87 8.34 7.75
N GLY A 154 7.40 8.97 8.79
CA GLY A 154 8.64 8.54 9.45
C GLY A 154 8.52 7.13 10.04
N GLN A 155 7.41 6.82 10.71
CA GLN A 155 7.14 5.49 11.26
C GLN A 155 6.99 4.44 10.15
N GLU A 156 6.33 4.76 9.04
CA GLU A 156 6.22 3.91 7.85
C GLU A 156 7.62 3.53 7.32
N TRP A 157 8.55 4.48 7.28
CA TRP A 157 9.91 4.23 6.84
C TRP A 157 10.64 3.26 7.78
N VAL A 158 10.54 3.43 9.11
CA VAL A 158 11.15 2.49 10.09
C VAL A 158 10.61 1.07 9.89
N ILE A 159 9.29 0.91 9.75
CA ILE A 159 8.67 -0.40 9.52
C ILE A 159 9.09 -0.98 8.16
N THR A 160 9.22 -0.14 7.13
CA THR A 160 9.70 -0.57 5.80
C THR A 160 11.11 -1.16 5.89
N VAL A 161 12.02 -0.49 6.59
CA VAL A 161 13.39 -1.01 6.81
C VAL A 161 13.35 -2.32 7.61
N ALA A 162 12.53 -2.42 8.63
CA ALA A 162 12.37 -3.66 9.40
C ALA A 162 11.83 -4.81 8.53
N LEU A 163 10.80 -4.57 7.69
CA LEU A 163 10.27 -5.57 6.76
C LEU A 163 11.36 -6.11 5.82
N GLU A 164 12.15 -5.23 5.22
CA GLU A 164 13.23 -5.63 4.30
C GLU A 164 14.39 -6.33 5.01
N SER A 165 14.61 -6.02 6.30
CA SER A 165 15.69 -6.66 7.09
C SER A 165 15.32 -8.06 7.58
N PHE A 166 14.06 -8.31 7.90
CA PHE A 166 13.62 -9.57 8.50
C PHE A 166 12.92 -10.52 7.52
N LEU A 167 12.35 -10.00 6.44
CA LEU A 167 11.53 -10.79 5.52
C LEU A 167 12.15 -10.84 4.13
N SER A 168 12.04 -11.99 3.47
CA SER A 168 12.41 -12.11 2.06
C SER A 168 11.42 -11.33 1.17
N LYS A 169 11.85 -10.91 -0.01
CA LYS A 169 10.98 -10.29 -1.02
C LYS A 169 9.75 -11.13 -1.34
N LYS A 170 9.91 -12.45 -1.44
CA LYS A 170 8.80 -13.39 -1.61
C LYS A 170 7.80 -13.29 -0.47
N LYS A 171 8.25 -13.22 0.79
CA LYS A 171 7.38 -13.10 1.97
C LYS A 171 6.65 -11.77 1.99
N ILE A 172 7.35 -10.65 1.71
CA ILE A 172 6.76 -9.31 1.63
C ILE A 172 5.65 -9.26 0.56
N LEU A 173 5.92 -9.78 -0.64
CA LEU A 173 4.92 -9.84 -1.71
C LEU A 173 3.73 -10.72 -1.34
N THR A 174 3.98 -11.86 -0.69
CA THR A 174 2.92 -12.76 -0.21
C THR A 174 2.02 -12.07 0.80
N LEU A 175 2.59 -11.40 1.80
CA LEU A 175 1.84 -10.61 2.78
C LEU A 175 1.03 -9.51 2.09
N TYR A 176 1.64 -8.77 1.19
CA TYR A 176 0.96 -7.71 0.44
C TYR A 176 -0.26 -8.24 -0.32
N LEU A 177 -0.08 -9.30 -1.10
CA LEU A 177 -1.16 -9.90 -1.90
C LEU A 177 -2.28 -10.53 -1.07
N ASN A 178 -2.03 -10.90 0.17
CA ASN A 178 -3.03 -11.44 1.07
C ASN A 178 -3.79 -10.38 1.88
N HIS A 179 -3.27 -9.14 1.96
CA HIS A 179 -3.84 -8.10 2.81
C HIS A 179 -4.27 -6.83 2.09
N VAL A 180 -3.88 -6.62 0.84
CA VAL A 180 -4.28 -5.41 0.11
C VAL A 180 -5.77 -5.43 -0.21
N GLU A 181 -6.41 -4.25 -0.13
CA GLU A 181 -7.83 -4.07 -0.43
C GLU A 181 -8.06 -4.02 -1.95
N TRP A 182 -9.04 -4.77 -2.45
CA TRP A 182 -9.52 -4.71 -3.84
C TRP A 182 -10.96 -4.21 -3.97
N GLY A 183 -11.66 -3.98 -2.90
CA GLY A 183 -13.03 -3.47 -2.86
C GLY A 183 -13.53 -3.35 -1.44
N THR A 184 -14.76 -2.89 -1.26
CA THR A 184 -15.36 -2.71 0.07
C THR A 184 -15.43 -4.01 0.83
N GLY A 185 -14.56 -4.19 1.84
CA GLY A 185 -14.46 -5.41 2.63
C GLY A 185 -13.90 -6.61 1.88
N VAL A 186 -13.20 -6.40 0.75
CA VAL A 186 -12.55 -7.44 -0.04
C VAL A 186 -11.04 -7.31 0.11
N PHE A 187 -10.43 -8.20 0.87
CA PHE A 187 -9.01 -8.20 1.18
C PHE A 187 -8.32 -9.46 0.67
N GLY A 188 -7.17 -9.27 0.05
CA GLY A 188 -6.36 -10.35 -0.47
C GLY A 188 -6.77 -10.88 -1.84
N ALA A 189 -5.80 -11.52 -2.49
CA ALA A 189 -5.90 -12.00 -3.87
C ALA A 189 -7.02 -13.04 -4.08
N GLU A 190 -7.17 -13.99 -3.17
CA GLU A 190 -8.19 -15.04 -3.28
C GLU A 190 -9.60 -14.47 -3.18
N ALA A 191 -9.83 -13.58 -2.19
CA ALA A 191 -11.12 -12.93 -2.03
C ALA A 191 -11.44 -12.04 -3.25
N ALA A 192 -10.46 -11.34 -3.81
CA ALA A 192 -10.62 -10.53 -5.02
C ALA A 192 -10.96 -11.39 -6.25
N ALA A 193 -10.23 -12.48 -6.47
CA ALA A 193 -10.48 -13.39 -7.59
C ALA A 193 -11.89 -13.99 -7.54
N ARG A 194 -12.33 -14.43 -6.36
CA ARG A 194 -13.69 -14.95 -6.17
C ARG A 194 -14.75 -13.86 -6.33
N HIS A 195 -14.49 -12.66 -5.85
CA HIS A 195 -15.44 -11.55 -5.93
C HIS A 195 -15.66 -11.07 -7.35
N TYR A 196 -14.61 -10.88 -8.14
CA TYR A 196 -14.69 -10.30 -9.48
C TYR A 196 -14.82 -11.32 -10.62
N PHE A 197 -14.27 -12.53 -10.44
CA PHE A 197 -14.17 -13.53 -11.51
C PHE A 197 -14.74 -14.90 -11.11
N GLN A 198 -15.21 -15.08 -9.88
CA GLN A 198 -15.83 -16.32 -9.37
C GLN A 198 -14.92 -17.56 -9.49
N LYS A 199 -13.61 -17.36 -9.42
CA LYS A 199 -12.60 -18.41 -9.48
C LYS A 199 -11.50 -18.19 -8.43
N SER A 200 -10.63 -19.19 -8.24
CA SER A 200 -9.48 -19.06 -7.34
C SER A 200 -8.41 -18.12 -7.94
N ALA A 201 -7.65 -17.45 -7.07
CA ALA A 201 -6.51 -16.63 -7.48
C ALA A 201 -5.41 -17.44 -8.19
N SER A 202 -5.40 -18.76 -8.03
CA SER A 202 -4.50 -19.67 -8.77
C SER A 202 -4.84 -19.78 -10.26
N GLN A 203 -6.08 -19.46 -10.64
CA GLN A 203 -6.64 -19.64 -11.99
C GLN A 203 -6.77 -18.32 -12.75
N LEU A 204 -6.27 -17.22 -12.21
CA LEU A 204 -6.34 -15.91 -12.87
C LEU A 204 -5.53 -15.91 -14.16
N THR A 205 -6.17 -15.50 -15.25
CA THR A 205 -5.52 -15.21 -16.53
C THR A 205 -4.72 -13.90 -16.45
N GLU A 206 -3.86 -13.65 -17.42
CA GLU A 206 -3.08 -12.40 -17.51
C GLU A 206 -3.97 -11.16 -17.55
N TRP A 207 -5.07 -11.23 -18.30
CA TRP A 207 -6.06 -10.16 -18.39
C TRP A 207 -6.74 -9.86 -17.05
N GLU A 208 -7.21 -10.87 -16.36
CA GLU A 208 -7.87 -10.73 -15.06
C GLU A 208 -6.90 -10.22 -14.00
N ALA A 209 -5.68 -10.73 -14.00
CA ALA A 209 -4.60 -10.28 -13.13
C ALA A 209 -4.26 -8.80 -13.36
N ALA A 210 -4.13 -8.39 -14.62
CA ALA A 210 -3.88 -6.99 -14.97
C ALA A 210 -5.03 -6.08 -14.54
N ARG A 211 -6.28 -6.51 -14.72
CA ARG A 211 -7.45 -5.76 -14.26
C ARG A 211 -7.45 -5.55 -12.75
N LEU A 212 -7.16 -6.59 -11.95
CA LEU A 212 -7.03 -6.45 -10.50
C LEU A 212 -5.92 -5.46 -10.15
N ALA A 213 -4.78 -5.53 -10.81
CA ALA A 213 -3.67 -4.62 -10.55
C ALA A 213 -4.02 -3.15 -10.84
N VAL A 214 -4.81 -2.86 -11.89
CA VAL A 214 -5.30 -1.49 -12.16
C VAL A 214 -6.18 -0.95 -11.05
N MET A 215 -6.89 -1.81 -10.33
CA MET A 215 -7.83 -1.39 -9.28
C MET A 215 -7.13 -0.95 -7.99
N LEU A 216 -5.92 -1.45 -7.71
CA LEU A 216 -5.20 -1.24 -6.43
C LEU A 216 -5.10 0.23 -5.96
N PRO A 217 -4.84 1.23 -6.81
CA PRO A 217 -4.76 2.61 -6.35
C PRO A 217 -6.07 3.19 -5.82
N ARG A 218 -7.22 2.67 -6.29
CA ARG A 218 -8.56 3.14 -5.92
C ARG A 218 -9.60 2.02 -5.96
N PRO A 219 -9.47 0.96 -5.14
CA PRO A 219 -10.27 -0.25 -5.30
C PRO A 219 -11.77 0.00 -5.18
N ARG A 220 -12.21 0.79 -4.20
CA ARG A 220 -13.64 1.14 -4.00
C ARG A 220 -14.24 2.02 -5.08
N TYR A 221 -13.42 2.76 -5.81
CA TYR A 221 -13.88 3.52 -6.97
C TYR A 221 -14.11 2.60 -8.17
N PHE A 222 -13.14 1.74 -8.47
CA PHE A 222 -13.21 0.82 -9.60
C PHE A 222 -14.19 -0.35 -9.39
N GLU A 223 -14.45 -0.74 -8.13
CA GLU A 223 -15.53 -1.68 -7.79
C GLU A 223 -16.88 -1.25 -8.34
N LYS A 224 -17.16 0.07 -8.38
CA LYS A 224 -18.40 0.65 -8.92
C LYS A 224 -18.40 0.80 -10.44
N LEU A 225 -17.26 0.66 -11.09
CA LEU A 225 -17.06 0.89 -12.52
C LEU A 225 -16.32 -0.28 -13.19
N PRO A 226 -16.78 -1.53 -13.02
CA PRO A 226 -16.04 -2.70 -13.48
C PRO A 226 -15.90 -2.78 -15.02
N GLN A 227 -16.76 -2.10 -15.77
CA GLN A 227 -16.77 -2.08 -17.23
C GLN A 227 -16.13 -0.82 -17.83
N SER A 228 -15.39 -0.02 -17.04
CA SER A 228 -14.84 1.24 -17.56
C SER A 228 -13.75 0.98 -18.63
N ALA A 229 -13.78 1.77 -19.71
CA ALA A 229 -12.75 1.73 -20.76
C ALA A 229 -11.35 1.95 -20.17
N TYR A 230 -11.24 2.84 -19.17
CA TYR A 230 -9.97 3.08 -18.47
C TYR A 230 -9.36 1.82 -17.85
N LEU A 231 -10.19 0.95 -17.22
CA LEU A 231 -9.71 -0.32 -16.66
C LEU A 231 -9.16 -1.23 -17.77
N SER A 232 -9.85 -1.30 -18.91
CA SER A 232 -9.45 -2.12 -20.04
C SER A 232 -8.14 -1.62 -20.67
N ASP A 233 -8.04 -0.35 -21.00
CA ASP A 233 -6.86 0.26 -21.61
C ASP A 233 -5.63 0.15 -20.71
N ARG A 234 -5.84 0.38 -19.39
CA ARG A 234 -4.77 0.29 -18.43
C ARG A 234 -4.31 -1.15 -18.19
N ALA A 235 -5.25 -2.12 -18.20
CA ALA A 235 -4.92 -3.53 -18.11
C ALA A 235 -4.06 -3.99 -19.29
N GLN A 236 -4.37 -3.57 -20.52
CA GLN A 236 -3.52 -3.83 -21.70
C GLN A 236 -2.10 -3.29 -21.51
N THR A 237 -1.99 -2.06 -20.96
CA THR A 237 -0.68 -1.44 -20.67
C THR A 237 0.13 -2.27 -19.66
N ILE A 238 -0.54 -2.83 -18.63
CA ILE A 238 0.10 -3.68 -17.62
C ILE A 238 0.52 -5.01 -18.25
N MET A 239 -0.36 -5.65 -19.02
CA MET A 239 -0.05 -6.91 -19.72
C MET A 239 1.20 -6.79 -20.61
N ALA A 240 1.36 -5.68 -21.33
CA ALA A 240 2.53 -5.45 -22.16
C ALA A 240 3.85 -5.33 -21.38
N ARG A 241 3.79 -5.05 -20.07
CA ARG A 241 4.98 -4.80 -19.21
C ARG A 241 5.23 -5.91 -18.18
N MET A 242 4.22 -6.72 -17.87
CA MET A 242 4.32 -7.66 -16.74
C MET A 242 5.30 -8.80 -17.01
N ASN A 243 5.67 -9.06 -18.26
CA ASN A 243 6.65 -10.09 -18.59
C ASN A 243 8.10 -9.63 -18.37
N ASP A 244 8.32 -8.31 -18.32
CA ASP A 244 9.65 -7.73 -18.06
C ASP A 244 9.98 -7.63 -16.57
N VAL A 245 9.04 -8.01 -15.69
CA VAL A 245 9.20 -7.86 -14.24
C VAL A 245 9.63 -9.17 -13.60
N ALA A 246 10.72 -9.11 -12.81
CA ALA A 246 11.19 -10.23 -12.02
C ALA A 246 10.27 -10.48 -10.81
N VAL A 247 9.84 -11.72 -10.62
CA VAL A 247 9.08 -12.16 -9.44
C VAL A 247 10.03 -12.86 -8.48
N PRO A 248 10.04 -12.49 -7.16
CA PRO A 248 10.92 -13.09 -6.16
C PRO A 248 10.52 -14.52 -5.79
#